data_6ef80549e1852ecf53994be784311ccf
#
_entry.id   6ef80549e1852ecf53994be784311ccf
#
_cell.length_a   1.000
_cell.length_b   1.000
_cell.length_c   1.000
_cell.angle_alpha   90.00
_cell.angle_beta   90.00
_cell.angle_gamma   90.00
#
_symmetry.space_group_name_H-M   'P 1'
#
loop_
_entity.id
_entity.type
_entity.pdbx_description
1 polymer ?
#
loop_
_entity_poly.entity_id
_entity_poly.type
_entity_poly.pdbx_seq_one_letter_code
_entity_poly.pdbx_strand_id
1 'polypeptide(L)'
;MRLHLLPLVALCATTASSLAFDSSTSQPPGAQVYSVNDAAGLKRIGAHHPKYHDRRTVTIRSSHNDTDDVSADFLWGIRRANHGGRLLLKKGQKYVIGKKLDLSFLDNVEVQLDGELKFTDDVPYWQENNFYYDFQKSISFWRWGGRDVRIFGRGTLNGNGQRWYNEFAGQEILDPDNTYYRPILFVAENATRLSVEGITELNSPCWTNFFVNSKDISFDNVFINAYSTNASAEPKNTDGFDSLNVNGLSVTNTRVDIGDDCFSPKPNTTNIFVQNLWCNNTHGVSMGSIGQYPGVLDIIEHAYIENVTLLNGENGARLKAWAGEDVGYGRINNITYKNIHVENTDYPIVLDQCYFNIPAEECASYPSQVNVTNIVFENVYGTSSGAEGNVVAELICSPNAVCEDITLKDINLTTPEGEEGVVVCDGVSGGVGVECQSSE
;
A
#
# COMPACT_ATOMS: atom_id res chain seq x y z
N MET A 1 58.51 25.00 -29.00
CA MET A 1 57.40 24.91 -29.94
C MET A 1 56.74 23.53 -29.74
N ARG A 2 55.74 23.44 -28.86
CA ARG A 2 54.98 22.20 -28.61
C ARG A 2 53.50 22.54 -28.81
N LEU A 3 52.92 21.95 -29.86
CA LEU A 3 51.48 22.02 -30.14
C LEU A 3 50.73 21.18 -29.11
N HIS A 4 49.74 21.80 -28.46
CA HIS A 4 48.72 21.10 -27.71
C HIS A 4 47.52 20.80 -28.61
N LEU A 5 47.26 19.53 -28.84
CA LEU A 5 46.01 19.04 -29.42
C LEU A 5 44.95 18.92 -28.29
N LEU A 6 43.87 19.64 -28.46
CA LEU A 6 42.63 19.47 -27.66
C LEU A 6 41.81 18.35 -28.30
N PRO A 7 41.16 17.47 -27.51
CA PRO A 7 40.20 16.53 -28.07
C PRO A 7 38.84 17.19 -28.25
N LEU A 8 38.25 17.01 -29.42
CA LEU A 8 36.86 17.33 -29.74
C LEU A 8 35.95 16.40 -28.89
N VAL A 9 35.12 17.00 -28.02
CA VAL A 9 33.99 16.31 -27.38
C VAL A 9 32.80 16.39 -28.33
N ALA A 10 32.41 15.27 -28.89
CA ALA A 10 31.18 15.15 -29.67
C ALA A 10 29.98 15.17 -28.73
N LEU A 11 29.20 16.25 -28.80
CA LEU A 11 27.88 16.32 -28.12
C LEU A 11 26.90 15.42 -28.89
N CYS A 12 26.56 14.27 -28.35
CA CYS A 12 25.38 13.52 -28.78
C CYS A 12 24.15 14.17 -28.14
N ALA A 13 23.41 14.97 -28.88
CA ALA A 13 22.10 15.43 -28.52
C ALA A 13 21.12 14.26 -28.67
N THR A 14 20.76 13.64 -27.57
CA THR A 14 19.60 12.74 -27.50
C THR A 14 18.36 13.60 -27.40
N THR A 15 17.53 13.63 -28.43
CA THR A 15 16.20 14.21 -28.42
C THR A 15 15.32 13.39 -27.47
N ALA A 16 15.05 13.94 -26.31
CA ALA A 16 13.97 13.46 -25.46
C ALA A 16 12.65 13.75 -26.15
N SER A 17 11.95 12.74 -26.62
CA SER A 17 10.56 12.85 -27.05
C SER A 17 9.70 13.03 -25.82
N SER A 18 9.32 14.26 -25.51
CA SER A 18 8.26 14.57 -24.56
C SER A 18 6.95 14.05 -25.14
N LEU A 19 6.42 12.98 -24.58
CA LEU A 19 5.02 12.61 -24.76
C LEU A 19 4.18 13.65 -24.01
N ALA A 20 3.72 14.67 -24.75
CA ALA A 20 2.71 15.59 -24.29
C ALA A 20 1.41 14.78 -24.11
N PHE A 21 0.97 14.61 -22.87
CA PHE A 21 -0.38 14.14 -22.60
C PHE A 21 -1.36 15.26 -22.93
N ASP A 22 -2.20 15.03 -23.91
CA ASP A 22 -3.28 15.91 -24.31
C ASP A 22 -4.31 15.98 -23.16
N SER A 23 -4.46 17.17 -22.58
CA SER A 23 -5.37 17.45 -21.47
C SER A 23 -6.86 17.53 -21.86
N SER A 24 -7.23 17.02 -23.03
CA SER A 24 -8.60 17.04 -23.55
C SER A 24 -9.27 15.66 -23.61
N THR A 25 -8.94 14.72 -22.72
CA THR A 25 -9.74 13.49 -22.62
C THR A 25 -10.94 13.74 -21.69
N SER A 26 -12.10 13.87 -22.31
CA SER A 26 -13.43 13.71 -21.71
C SER A 26 -13.43 12.49 -20.77
N GLN A 27 -13.99 12.70 -19.56
CA GLN A 27 -14.24 11.61 -18.61
C GLN A 27 -14.89 10.42 -19.32
N PRO A 28 -14.44 9.18 -19.05
CA PRO A 28 -15.11 8.01 -19.59
C PRO A 28 -16.56 7.98 -19.08
N PRO A 29 -17.55 7.68 -19.95
CA PRO A 29 -18.95 7.63 -19.54
C PRO A 29 -19.13 6.47 -18.54
N GLY A 30 -19.50 6.80 -17.30
CA GLY A 30 -19.82 5.83 -16.25
C GLY A 30 -19.10 6.01 -14.92
N ALA A 31 -18.23 7.00 -14.74
CA ALA A 31 -17.72 7.36 -13.42
C ALA A 31 -18.85 7.99 -12.59
N GLN A 32 -19.45 7.25 -11.69
CA GLN A 32 -20.34 7.84 -10.68
C GLN A 32 -19.46 8.63 -9.70
N VAL A 33 -19.64 9.93 -9.68
CA VAL A 33 -19.06 10.81 -8.66
C VAL A 33 -19.91 10.65 -7.40
N TYR A 34 -19.34 10.08 -6.35
CA TYR A 34 -20.01 9.97 -5.06
C TYR A 34 -19.69 11.23 -4.24
N SER A 35 -20.70 11.84 -3.62
CA SER A 35 -20.52 12.92 -2.65
C SER A 35 -20.27 12.34 -1.26
N VAL A 36 -19.75 13.17 -0.32
CA VAL A 36 -19.53 12.75 1.09
C VAL A 36 -20.80 12.17 1.72
N ASN A 37 -21.98 12.61 1.28
CA ASN A 37 -23.27 12.05 1.73
C ASN A 37 -23.58 10.68 1.09
N ASP A 38 -22.84 10.26 0.07
CA ASP A 38 -23.00 9.00 -0.65
C ASP A 38 -21.88 7.99 -0.31
N ALA A 39 -20.99 8.28 0.64
CA ALA A 39 -19.94 7.35 1.08
C ALA A 39 -20.52 5.99 1.52
N ALA A 40 -21.74 5.97 2.10
CA ALA A 40 -22.52 4.76 2.35
C ALA A 40 -22.97 4.03 1.06
N GLY A 41 -22.80 4.65 -0.10
CA GLY A 41 -23.06 4.08 -1.42
C GLY A 41 -21.86 3.39 -2.06
N LEU A 42 -20.62 3.59 -1.53
CA LEU A 42 -19.47 2.78 -1.89
C LEU A 42 -19.75 1.35 -1.43
N LYS A 43 -20.23 0.53 -2.33
CA LYS A 43 -20.49 -0.86 -2.03
C LYS A 43 -19.16 -1.61 -2.07
N ARG A 44 -19.00 -2.52 -1.10
CA ARG A 44 -18.00 -3.59 -1.18
C ARG A 44 -17.93 -4.07 -2.62
N ILE A 45 -16.77 -3.98 -3.23
CA ILE A 45 -16.50 -4.59 -4.53
C ILE A 45 -16.48 -6.09 -4.26
N GLY A 46 -17.65 -6.70 -4.34
CA GLY A 46 -17.76 -8.15 -4.23
C GLY A 46 -17.20 -8.74 -5.51
N ALA A 47 -16.32 -9.71 -5.38
CA ALA A 47 -15.91 -10.51 -6.51
C ALA A 47 -17.13 -11.19 -7.12
N HIS A 48 -17.74 -10.58 -8.13
CA HIS A 48 -18.75 -11.21 -8.95
C HIS A 48 -18.07 -12.24 -9.86
N HIS A 49 -17.51 -13.29 -9.23
CA HIS A 49 -17.15 -14.45 -10.00
C HIS A 49 -18.42 -15.27 -10.25
N PRO A 50 -18.71 -15.61 -11.51
CA PRO A 50 -19.76 -16.57 -11.80
C PRO A 50 -19.50 -17.83 -10.95
N LYS A 51 -20.46 -18.26 -10.14
CA LYS A 51 -20.35 -19.49 -9.37
C LYS A 51 -20.41 -20.67 -10.36
N TYR A 52 -19.27 -21.03 -10.92
CA TYR A 52 -19.15 -22.23 -11.73
C TYR A 52 -18.92 -23.41 -10.80
N HIS A 53 -19.95 -24.22 -10.58
CA HIS A 53 -19.88 -25.39 -9.70
C HIS A 53 -18.97 -26.52 -10.25
N ASP A 54 -18.65 -26.51 -11.55
CA ASP A 54 -17.92 -27.57 -12.23
C ASP A 54 -16.65 -27.08 -12.94
N ARG A 55 -15.78 -26.33 -12.21
CA ARG A 55 -14.49 -25.94 -12.79
C ARG A 55 -13.56 -27.16 -12.88
N ARG A 56 -12.94 -27.35 -14.06
CA ARG A 56 -11.86 -28.33 -14.21
C ARG A 56 -10.74 -28.03 -13.22
N THR A 57 -10.45 -28.97 -12.33
CA THR A 57 -9.38 -28.82 -11.35
C THR A 57 -8.08 -29.43 -11.87
N VAL A 58 -7.02 -28.64 -11.79
CA VAL A 58 -5.64 -29.03 -12.08
C VAL A 58 -4.88 -29.11 -10.78
N THR A 59 -4.08 -30.13 -10.61
CA THR A 59 -3.13 -30.27 -9.48
C THR A 59 -1.72 -30.39 -10.01
N ILE A 60 -0.76 -29.96 -9.24
CA ILE A 60 0.67 -30.08 -9.56
C ILE A 60 1.38 -30.89 -8.47
N ARG A 61 2.59 -31.31 -8.72
CA ARG A 61 3.42 -31.92 -7.70
C ARG A 61 3.77 -30.91 -6.62
N SER A 62 3.93 -31.36 -5.40
CA SER A 62 4.47 -30.56 -4.30
C SER A 62 5.99 -30.68 -4.22
N SER A 63 6.62 -29.71 -3.56
CA SER A 63 8.04 -29.75 -3.23
C SER A 63 8.33 -30.78 -2.14
N HIS A 64 9.46 -31.46 -2.23
CA HIS A 64 9.91 -32.41 -1.22
C HIS A 64 10.61 -31.71 -0.04
N ASN A 65 11.21 -30.56 -0.28
CA ASN A 65 11.92 -29.73 0.70
C ASN A 65 11.96 -28.27 0.22
N ASP A 66 12.60 -27.38 0.99
CA ASP A 66 12.65 -25.94 0.72
C ASP A 66 13.56 -25.53 -0.46
N THR A 67 14.25 -26.48 -1.08
CA THR A 67 15.08 -26.25 -2.27
C THR A 67 14.53 -26.93 -3.53
N ASP A 68 13.45 -27.71 -3.40
CA ASP A 68 12.78 -28.37 -4.54
C ASP A 68 11.83 -27.39 -5.23
N ASP A 69 12.35 -26.64 -6.19
CA ASP A 69 11.65 -25.63 -6.95
C ASP A 69 10.59 -26.23 -7.88
N VAL A 70 9.35 -25.84 -7.70
CA VAL A 70 8.20 -26.23 -8.55
C VAL A 70 7.68 -25.09 -9.41
N SER A 71 8.45 -24.04 -9.65
CA SER A 71 8.02 -22.88 -10.45
C SER A 71 7.51 -23.27 -11.84
N ALA A 72 8.20 -24.21 -12.50
CA ALA A 72 7.78 -24.70 -13.81
C ALA A 72 6.46 -25.49 -13.76
N ASP A 73 6.27 -26.31 -12.72
CA ASP A 73 5.03 -27.06 -12.49
C ASP A 73 3.88 -26.09 -12.17
N PHE A 74 4.14 -25.06 -11.36
CA PHE A 74 3.16 -24.02 -11.04
C PHE A 74 2.71 -23.28 -12.30
N LEU A 75 3.65 -22.81 -13.12
CA LEU A 75 3.35 -22.13 -14.38
C LEU A 75 2.58 -23.04 -15.36
N TRP A 76 2.95 -24.29 -15.47
CA TRP A 76 2.21 -25.27 -16.26
C TRP A 76 0.79 -25.47 -15.71
N GLY A 77 0.65 -25.64 -14.40
CA GLY A 77 -0.63 -25.89 -13.73
C GLY A 77 -1.61 -24.71 -13.93
N ILE A 78 -1.15 -23.49 -13.71
CA ILE A 78 -2.01 -22.30 -13.85
C ILE A 78 -2.38 -22.04 -15.32
N ARG A 79 -1.48 -22.27 -16.27
CA ARG A 79 -1.81 -22.22 -17.71
C ARG A 79 -2.89 -23.24 -18.09
N ARG A 80 -2.81 -24.43 -17.53
CA ARG A 80 -3.83 -25.49 -17.75
C ARG A 80 -5.16 -25.15 -17.07
N ALA A 81 -5.13 -24.46 -15.94
CA ALA A 81 -6.33 -24.00 -15.25
C ALA A 81 -6.96 -22.74 -15.90
N ASN A 82 -6.18 -21.95 -16.61
CA ASN A 82 -6.67 -20.72 -17.23
C ASN A 82 -7.90 -20.96 -18.14
N HIS A 83 -8.71 -19.94 -18.35
CA HIS A 83 -9.98 -19.98 -19.09
C HIS A 83 -11.02 -20.94 -18.48
N GLY A 84 -11.34 -20.69 -17.20
CA GLY A 84 -12.48 -21.33 -16.52
C GLY A 84 -12.14 -22.53 -15.65
N GLY A 85 -10.86 -22.83 -15.42
CA GLY A 85 -10.44 -23.90 -14.51
C GLY A 85 -10.00 -23.40 -13.14
N ARG A 86 -9.50 -24.35 -12.34
CA ARG A 86 -8.96 -24.14 -11.00
C ARG A 86 -7.62 -24.84 -10.85
N LEU A 87 -6.61 -24.14 -10.35
CA LEU A 87 -5.39 -24.73 -9.83
C LEU A 87 -5.58 -25.02 -8.33
N LEU A 88 -5.41 -26.25 -7.92
CA LEU A 88 -5.50 -26.66 -6.51
C LEU A 88 -4.11 -26.95 -5.93
N LEU A 89 -3.72 -26.15 -4.94
CA LEU A 89 -2.56 -26.34 -4.09
C LEU A 89 -3.01 -26.99 -2.78
N LYS A 90 -2.78 -28.29 -2.63
CA LYS A 90 -3.42 -29.16 -1.63
C LYS A 90 -2.97 -28.84 -0.22
N LYS A 91 -3.88 -28.96 0.73
CA LYS A 91 -3.63 -28.86 2.17
C LYS A 91 -2.50 -29.78 2.63
N GLY A 92 -1.63 -29.24 3.48
CA GLY A 92 -0.48 -29.98 4.04
C GLY A 92 0.65 -30.24 3.03
N GLN A 93 0.57 -29.66 1.84
CA GLN A 93 1.64 -29.70 0.85
C GLN A 93 2.33 -28.34 0.78
N LYS A 94 3.63 -28.35 0.44
CA LYS A 94 4.46 -27.18 0.20
C LYS A 94 4.78 -27.06 -1.30
N TYR A 95 4.78 -25.85 -1.80
CA TYR A 95 5.09 -25.50 -3.18
C TYR A 95 6.12 -24.38 -3.19
N VAL A 96 7.38 -24.72 -3.46
CA VAL A 96 8.50 -23.77 -3.44
C VAL A 96 8.65 -23.12 -4.81
N ILE A 97 8.65 -21.79 -4.82
CA ILE A 97 8.88 -20.99 -6.01
C ILE A 97 10.27 -20.37 -5.95
N GLY A 98 11.15 -20.83 -6.83
CA GLY A 98 12.52 -20.37 -6.92
C GLY A 98 12.83 -19.59 -8.18
N LYS A 99 11.83 -19.32 -9.04
CA LYS A 99 12.00 -18.58 -10.29
C LYS A 99 10.94 -17.52 -10.49
N LYS A 100 11.34 -16.41 -11.12
CA LYS A 100 10.47 -15.31 -11.55
C LYS A 100 9.33 -15.82 -12.43
N LEU A 101 8.08 -15.43 -12.11
CA LEU A 101 6.88 -15.88 -12.81
C LEU A 101 6.06 -14.69 -13.33
N ASP A 102 5.82 -14.64 -14.63
CA ASP A 102 4.88 -13.72 -15.26
C ASP A 102 3.52 -14.41 -15.43
N LEU A 103 2.53 -13.92 -14.67
CA LEU A 103 1.15 -14.41 -14.66
C LEU A 103 0.16 -13.33 -15.18
N SER A 104 0.63 -12.41 -16.02
CA SER A 104 -0.18 -11.33 -16.58
C SER A 104 -1.22 -11.80 -17.63
N PHE A 105 -1.11 -13.05 -18.08
CA PHE A 105 -1.96 -13.66 -19.12
C PHE A 105 -3.26 -14.27 -18.60
N LEU A 106 -3.59 -14.12 -17.32
CA LEU A 106 -4.68 -14.85 -16.70
C LEU A 106 -6.07 -14.33 -17.15
N ASP A 107 -6.97 -15.26 -17.36
CA ASP A 107 -8.34 -14.97 -17.77
C ASP A 107 -9.30 -16.00 -17.16
N ASN A 108 -10.19 -15.57 -16.28
CA ASN A 108 -11.20 -16.41 -15.63
C ASN A 108 -10.61 -17.69 -15.02
N VAL A 109 -9.79 -17.53 -13.98
CA VAL A 109 -9.10 -18.63 -13.32
C VAL A 109 -9.24 -18.55 -11.80
N GLU A 110 -9.34 -19.71 -11.17
CA GLU A 110 -9.26 -19.85 -9.71
C GLU A 110 -7.95 -20.50 -9.29
N VAL A 111 -7.38 -20.00 -8.20
CA VAL A 111 -6.31 -20.67 -7.45
C VAL A 111 -6.82 -20.99 -6.06
N GLN A 112 -7.01 -22.25 -5.76
CA GLN A 112 -7.35 -22.72 -4.43
C GLN A 112 -6.05 -23.05 -3.68
N LEU A 113 -5.65 -22.15 -2.78
CA LEU A 113 -4.46 -22.26 -1.96
C LEU A 113 -4.86 -22.82 -0.58
N ASP A 114 -4.74 -24.13 -0.41
CA ASP A 114 -4.97 -24.80 0.88
C ASP A 114 -3.66 -25.30 1.51
N GLY A 115 -2.56 -25.34 0.75
CA GLY A 115 -1.20 -25.66 1.18
C GLY A 115 -0.36 -24.43 1.48
N GLU A 116 0.95 -24.59 1.52
CA GLU A 116 1.91 -23.49 1.61
C GLU A 116 2.56 -23.27 0.24
N LEU A 117 2.49 -22.03 -0.27
CA LEU A 117 3.28 -21.55 -1.39
C LEU A 117 4.37 -20.66 -0.83
N LYS A 118 5.64 -21.03 -1.00
CA LYS A 118 6.78 -20.40 -0.36
C LYS A 118 7.83 -19.99 -1.39
N PHE A 119 8.30 -18.73 -1.31
CA PHE A 119 9.44 -18.30 -2.12
C PHE A 119 10.77 -18.75 -1.52
N THR A 120 11.76 -19.02 -2.38
CA THR A 120 13.13 -19.22 -1.92
C THR A 120 13.71 -17.92 -1.38
N ASP A 121 14.65 -18.04 -0.44
CA ASP A 121 15.47 -16.92 0.05
C ASP A 121 16.80 -16.78 -0.71
N ASP A 122 16.82 -17.15 -1.99
CA ASP A 122 17.97 -16.98 -2.87
C ASP A 122 18.13 -15.51 -3.28
N VAL A 123 18.61 -14.70 -2.33
CA VAL A 123 18.79 -13.26 -2.50
C VAL A 123 19.56 -12.91 -3.76
N PRO A 124 20.72 -13.53 -4.08
CA PRO A 124 21.45 -13.23 -5.32
C PRO A 124 20.60 -13.45 -6.57
N TYR A 125 19.84 -14.53 -6.62
CA TYR A 125 18.95 -14.78 -7.76
C TYR A 125 17.88 -13.69 -7.90
N TRP A 126 17.19 -13.34 -6.80
CA TRP A 126 16.09 -12.40 -6.82
C TRP A 126 16.52 -10.96 -7.04
N GLN A 127 17.74 -10.56 -6.65
CA GLN A 127 18.30 -9.26 -6.99
C GLN A 127 18.48 -9.09 -8.50
N GLU A 128 18.79 -10.14 -9.23
CA GLU A 128 19.01 -10.12 -10.68
C GLU A 128 17.74 -10.48 -11.48
N ASN A 129 16.85 -11.30 -10.92
CA ASN A 129 15.70 -11.89 -11.60
C ASN A 129 14.38 -11.49 -10.94
N ASN A 130 13.92 -10.28 -11.19
CA ASN A 130 12.71 -9.72 -10.61
C ASN A 130 11.90 -8.93 -11.64
N PHE A 131 10.70 -8.46 -11.25
CA PHE A 131 9.99 -7.41 -11.96
C PHE A 131 10.29 -6.10 -11.24
N TYR A 132 10.83 -5.13 -11.97
CA TYR A 132 11.17 -3.81 -11.45
C TYR A 132 10.08 -2.80 -11.79
N TYR A 133 9.77 -1.94 -10.82
CA TYR A 133 8.85 -0.82 -10.92
C TYR A 133 9.59 0.47 -10.58
N ASP A 134 9.47 1.49 -11.43
CA ASP A 134 10.12 2.79 -11.21
C ASP A 134 9.61 3.48 -9.94
N PHE A 135 8.34 3.21 -9.58
CA PHE A 135 7.75 3.74 -8.36
C PHE A 135 8.48 3.19 -7.13
N GLN A 136 9.14 4.10 -6.40
CA GLN A 136 9.97 3.81 -5.22
C GLN A 136 10.99 2.67 -5.44
N LYS A 137 11.50 2.51 -6.67
CA LYS A 137 12.50 1.49 -7.05
C LYS A 137 12.15 0.09 -6.53
N SER A 138 10.86 -0.27 -6.60
CA SER A 138 10.37 -1.52 -6.03
C SER A 138 10.57 -2.71 -6.97
N ILE A 139 10.69 -3.91 -6.39
CA ILE A 139 10.82 -5.17 -7.13
C ILE A 139 9.82 -6.21 -6.63
N SER A 140 9.51 -7.22 -7.46
CA SER A 140 8.68 -8.34 -7.03
C SER A 140 9.16 -9.70 -7.54
N PHE A 141 8.79 -10.77 -6.83
CA PHE A 141 9.03 -12.16 -7.19
C PHE A 141 8.31 -12.57 -8.47
N TRP A 142 7.07 -12.14 -8.59
CA TRP A 142 6.13 -12.45 -9.68
C TRP A 142 5.19 -11.28 -9.92
N ARG A 143 4.47 -11.35 -11.02
CA ARG A 143 3.38 -10.40 -11.26
C ARG A 143 2.15 -11.13 -11.76
N TRP A 144 1.04 -10.85 -11.12
CA TRP A 144 -0.29 -11.28 -11.52
C TRP A 144 -0.93 -10.22 -12.41
N GLY A 145 -1.85 -10.63 -13.28
CA GLY A 145 -2.58 -9.69 -14.11
C GLY A 145 -3.72 -10.36 -14.85
N GLY A 146 -4.27 -9.64 -15.84
CA GLY A 146 -5.41 -10.13 -16.61
C GLY A 146 -6.76 -9.88 -15.91
N ARG A 147 -7.71 -10.79 -16.06
CA ARG A 147 -9.08 -10.54 -15.57
C ARG A 147 -9.73 -11.76 -14.94
N ASP A 148 -10.69 -11.50 -14.03
CA ASP A 148 -11.49 -12.53 -13.38
C ASP A 148 -10.62 -13.60 -12.68
N VAL A 149 -9.63 -13.13 -11.91
CA VAL A 149 -8.72 -13.99 -11.14
C VAL A 149 -9.17 -14.08 -9.70
N ARG A 150 -9.34 -15.28 -9.19
CA ARG A 150 -9.70 -15.53 -7.81
C ARG A 150 -8.68 -16.43 -7.13
N ILE A 151 -8.07 -15.94 -6.04
CA ILE A 151 -7.20 -16.72 -5.16
C ILE A 151 -7.96 -16.91 -3.85
N PHE A 152 -8.12 -18.15 -3.40
CA PHE A 152 -8.86 -18.41 -2.17
C PHE A 152 -8.40 -19.69 -1.51
N GLY A 153 -8.71 -19.86 -0.23
CA GLY A 153 -8.40 -21.06 0.52
C GLY A 153 -8.11 -20.78 1.98
N ARG A 154 -7.36 -21.66 2.60
CA ARG A 154 -6.89 -21.53 3.99
C ARG A 154 -5.40 -21.79 4.11
N GLY A 155 -4.69 -21.70 3.01
CA GLY A 155 -3.25 -21.91 2.94
C GLY A 155 -2.48 -20.63 3.16
N THR A 156 -1.17 -20.74 2.94
CA THR A 156 -0.22 -19.65 3.21
C THR A 156 0.56 -19.30 1.95
N LEU A 157 0.64 -18.00 1.66
CA LEU A 157 1.61 -17.41 0.76
C LEU A 157 2.77 -16.86 1.59
N ASN A 158 3.94 -17.45 1.49
CA ASN A 158 5.09 -17.19 2.36
C ASN A 158 6.24 -16.55 1.59
N GLY A 159 6.56 -15.30 1.92
CA GLY A 159 7.66 -14.54 1.31
C GLY A 159 9.05 -14.96 1.80
N ASN A 160 9.13 -15.75 2.89
CA ASN A 160 10.38 -16.23 3.46
C ASN A 160 11.36 -15.08 3.83
N GLY A 161 10.82 -14.02 4.45
CA GLY A 161 11.48 -12.72 4.62
C GLY A 161 12.68 -12.67 5.57
N GLN A 162 12.88 -13.67 6.45
CA GLN A 162 13.88 -13.57 7.54
C GLN A 162 15.30 -13.22 7.06
N ARG A 163 15.77 -13.84 5.97
CA ARG A 163 17.08 -13.51 5.40
C ARG A 163 17.12 -12.07 4.90
N TRP A 164 16.05 -11.62 4.27
CA TRP A 164 15.91 -10.25 3.75
C TRP A 164 15.95 -9.22 4.88
N TYR A 165 15.28 -9.49 5.99
CA TYR A 165 15.31 -8.61 7.16
C TYR A 165 16.73 -8.49 7.72
N ASN A 166 17.44 -9.62 7.86
CA ASN A 166 18.81 -9.63 8.38
C ASN A 166 19.78 -8.85 7.48
N GLU A 167 19.67 -8.99 6.16
CA GLU A 167 20.57 -8.33 5.21
C GLU A 167 20.21 -6.83 5.02
N PHE A 168 18.95 -6.45 5.25
CA PHE A 168 18.49 -5.05 5.16
C PHE A 168 18.64 -4.26 6.48
N ALA A 169 18.92 -4.92 7.58
CA ALA A 169 19.01 -4.26 8.89
C ALA A 169 19.96 -3.07 8.86
N GLY A 170 19.47 -1.92 9.35
CA GLY A 170 20.23 -0.66 9.35
C GLY A 170 20.26 0.10 8.02
N GLN A 171 19.53 -0.35 6.99
CA GLN A 171 19.37 0.35 5.73
C GLN A 171 18.03 1.09 5.68
N GLU A 172 17.88 2.02 4.70
CA GLU A 172 16.65 2.76 4.44
C GLU A 172 16.24 2.60 2.97
N ILE A 173 14.94 2.38 2.73
CA ILE A 173 14.40 2.04 1.39
C ILE A 173 14.57 3.18 0.39
N LEU A 174 14.40 4.42 0.83
CA LEU A 174 14.47 5.61 -0.03
C LEU A 174 15.84 6.30 0.00
N ASP A 175 16.83 5.72 0.69
CA ASP A 175 18.21 6.19 0.59
C ASP A 175 18.65 6.14 -0.87
N PRO A 176 19.11 7.26 -1.46
CA PRO A 176 19.58 7.31 -2.85
C PRO A 176 20.70 6.31 -3.14
N ASP A 177 21.53 6.00 -2.16
CA ASP A 177 22.66 5.09 -2.25
C ASP A 177 22.27 3.62 -2.03
N ASN A 178 21.03 3.36 -1.59
CA ASN A 178 20.57 2.00 -1.38
C ASN A 178 20.32 1.29 -2.72
N THR A 179 21.02 0.19 -2.91
CA THR A 179 20.89 -0.70 -4.08
C THR A 179 20.38 -2.08 -3.69
N TYR A 180 20.08 -2.31 -2.42
CA TYR A 180 19.56 -3.57 -1.92
C TYR A 180 18.04 -3.59 -1.96
N TYR A 181 17.47 -4.02 -3.08
CA TYR A 181 16.02 -4.10 -3.27
C TYR A 181 15.46 -5.39 -2.66
N ARG A 182 14.28 -5.29 -2.06
CA ARG A 182 13.58 -6.42 -1.45
C ARG A 182 12.28 -6.69 -2.21
N PRO A 183 11.98 -7.96 -2.58
CA PRO A 183 10.80 -8.27 -3.35
C PRO A 183 9.50 -8.05 -2.57
N ILE A 184 8.52 -7.47 -3.23
CA ILE A 184 7.13 -7.43 -2.80
C ILE A 184 6.54 -8.84 -2.96
N LEU A 185 5.73 -9.27 -1.97
CA LEU A 185 5.20 -10.63 -1.93
C LEU A 185 4.14 -10.88 -3.00
N PHE A 186 3.17 -9.98 -3.14
CA PHE A 186 2.09 -10.12 -4.11
C PHE A 186 1.92 -8.83 -4.93
N VAL A 187 2.15 -8.92 -6.22
CA VAL A 187 1.93 -7.79 -7.13
C VAL A 187 0.88 -8.14 -8.18
N ALA A 188 -0.15 -7.30 -8.29
CA ALA A 188 -1.11 -7.36 -9.39
C ALA A 188 -0.94 -6.14 -10.29
N GLU A 189 -0.60 -6.38 -11.56
CA GLU A 189 -0.40 -5.35 -12.58
C GLU A 189 -1.35 -5.53 -13.75
N ASN A 190 -2.03 -4.44 -14.17
CA ASN A 190 -3.04 -4.47 -15.23
C ASN A 190 -4.13 -5.53 -14.99
N ALA A 191 -4.47 -5.74 -13.72
CA ALA A 191 -5.51 -6.68 -13.32
C ALA A 191 -6.91 -6.03 -13.31
N THR A 192 -7.92 -6.79 -13.69
CA THR A 192 -9.31 -6.35 -13.60
C THR A 192 -10.15 -7.44 -12.95
N ARG A 193 -10.84 -7.13 -11.84
CA ARG A 193 -11.61 -8.07 -11.01
C ARG A 193 -10.73 -9.23 -10.52
N LEU A 194 -9.76 -8.88 -9.66
CA LEU A 194 -8.94 -9.85 -8.94
C LEU A 194 -9.40 -9.88 -7.48
N SER A 195 -9.61 -11.07 -6.94
CA SER A 195 -9.94 -11.27 -5.54
C SER A 195 -9.02 -12.24 -4.82
N VAL A 196 -8.74 -11.95 -3.55
CA VAL A 196 -8.00 -12.83 -2.63
C VAL A 196 -8.84 -13.03 -1.37
N GLU A 197 -9.07 -14.30 -0.98
CA GLU A 197 -10.00 -14.63 0.09
C GLU A 197 -9.46 -15.73 1.02
N GLY A 198 -9.44 -15.47 2.32
CA GLY A 198 -9.27 -16.49 3.38
C GLY A 198 -7.87 -17.05 3.57
N ILE A 199 -6.85 -16.53 2.90
CA ILE A 199 -5.47 -17.00 2.98
C ILE A 199 -4.66 -16.25 4.05
N THR A 200 -3.51 -16.79 4.39
CA THR A 200 -2.47 -16.11 5.17
C THR A 200 -1.34 -15.64 4.24
N GLU A 201 -0.91 -14.40 4.39
CA GLU A 201 0.30 -13.85 3.78
C GLU A 201 1.35 -13.66 4.87
N LEU A 202 2.51 -14.28 4.69
CA LEU A 202 3.50 -14.45 5.75
C LEU A 202 4.87 -13.94 5.31
N ASN A 203 5.50 -13.14 6.17
CA ASN A 203 6.90 -12.72 6.07
C ASN A 203 7.28 -12.20 4.68
N SER A 204 6.57 -11.18 4.21
CA SER A 204 6.98 -10.46 3.01
C SER A 204 8.35 -9.81 3.22
N PRO A 205 9.30 -9.88 2.27
CA PRO A 205 10.57 -9.18 2.39
C PRO A 205 10.48 -7.66 2.38
N CYS A 206 9.48 -7.11 1.71
CA CYS A 206 9.12 -5.70 1.59
C CYS A 206 7.59 -5.60 1.67
N TRP A 207 6.95 -4.68 0.97
CA TRP A 207 5.48 -4.57 0.91
C TRP A 207 4.82 -5.92 0.67
N THR A 208 3.70 -6.15 1.33
CA THR A 208 3.00 -7.43 1.17
C THR A 208 2.21 -7.44 -0.13
N ASN A 209 1.38 -6.43 -0.36
CA ASN A 209 0.54 -6.33 -1.55
C ASN A 209 0.75 -5.00 -2.27
N PHE A 210 0.94 -5.06 -3.58
CA PHE A 210 1.04 -3.88 -4.42
C PHE A 210 0.22 -4.04 -5.71
N PHE A 211 -0.69 -3.12 -5.94
CA PHE A 211 -1.58 -3.13 -7.11
C PHE A 211 -1.22 -1.96 -8.04
N VAL A 212 -0.98 -2.27 -9.31
CA VAL A 212 -0.51 -1.29 -10.29
C VAL A 212 -1.44 -1.28 -11.51
N ASN A 213 -1.88 -0.10 -11.94
CA ASN A 213 -2.71 0.07 -13.15
C ASN A 213 -3.91 -0.89 -13.20
N SER A 214 -4.56 -1.09 -12.08
CA SER A 214 -5.55 -2.16 -11.89
C SER A 214 -6.93 -1.62 -11.55
N LYS A 215 -7.94 -2.49 -11.70
CA LYS A 215 -9.32 -2.14 -11.43
C LYS A 215 -10.07 -3.27 -10.72
N ASP A 216 -10.93 -2.89 -9.75
CA ASP A 216 -11.80 -3.81 -9.01
C ASP A 216 -10.98 -4.91 -8.30
N ILE A 217 -10.09 -4.51 -7.40
CA ILE A 217 -9.28 -5.41 -6.57
C ILE A 217 -9.96 -5.59 -5.22
N SER A 218 -10.05 -6.83 -4.73
CA SER A 218 -10.69 -7.11 -3.44
C SER A 218 -9.94 -8.15 -2.61
N PHE A 219 -9.79 -7.86 -1.33
CA PHE A 219 -9.27 -8.78 -0.30
C PHE A 219 -10.32 -8.96 0.80
N ASP A 220 -10.56 -10.19 1.19
CA ASP A 220 -11.54 -10.51 2.24
C ASP A 220 -11.04 -11.63 3.14
N ASN A 221 -11.11 -11.40 4.46
CA ASN A 221 -10.72 -12.39 5.45
C ASN A 221 -9.28 -12.92 5.27
N VAL A 222 -8.35 -12.01 5.01
CA VAL A 222 -6.91 -12.32 4.87
C VAL A 222 -6.20 -12.04 6.19
N PHE A 223 -5.20 -12.83 6.52
CA PHE A 223 -4.29 -12.57 7.63
C PHE A 223 -2.90 -12.27 7.07
N ILE A 224 -2.39 -11.07 7.34
CA ILE A 224 -1.04 -10.64 6.96
C ILE A 224 -0.18 -10.58 8.21
N ASN A 225 0.98 -11.24 8.17
CA ASN A 225 1.90 -11.22 9.29
C ASN A 225 3.35 -11.17 8.80
N ALA A 226 4.13 -10.26 9.39
CA ALA A 226 5.57 -10.20 9.20
C ALA A 226 6.26 -10.12 10.57
N TYR A 227 7.07 -11.11 10.88
CA TYR A 227 7.82 -11.15 12.12
C TYR A 227 9.26 -11.62 11.89
N SER A 228 10.17 -11.14 12.73
CA SER A 228 11.58 -11.55 12.70
C SER A 228 11.92 -12.38 13.94
N THR A 229 12.73 -13.40 13.73
CA THR A 229 13.37 -14.17 14.82
C THR A 229 14.64 -13.51 15.33
N ASN A 230 15.07 -12.40 14.70
CA ASN A 230 16.24 -11.60 15.06
C ASN A 230 15.78 -10.19 15.49
N ALA A 231 15.83 -9.90 16.77
CA ALA A 231 15.41 -8.61 17.33
C ALA A 231 16.22 -7.40 16.81
N SER A 232 17.38 -7.62 16.18
CA SER A 232 18.18 -6.56 15.58
C SER A 232 17.86 -6.35 14.09
N ALA A 233 16.91 -7.07 13.55
CA ALA A 233 16.52 -7.03 12.14
C ALA A 233 14.99 -7.13 12.03
N GLU A 234 14.30 -6.09 12.45
CA GLU A 234 12.85 -6.00 12.39
C GLU A 234 12.34 -5.96 10.94
N PRO A 235 11.12 -6.46 10.68
CA PRO A 235 10.48 -6.31 9.39
C PRO A 235 10.21 -4.84 9.10
N LYS A 236 10.95 -4.24 8.16
CA LYS A 236 10.73 -2.85 7.72
C LYS A 236 10.03 -2.82 6.37
N ASN A 237 9.21 -1.80 6.17
CA ASN A 237 8.50 -1.55 4.91
C ASN A 237 7.69 -2.77 4.46
N THR A 238 7.04 -3.42 5.41
CA THR A 238 6.21 -4.60 5.16
C THR A 238 4.73 -4.25 5.02
N ASP A 239 4.44 -3.06 4.46
CA ASP A 239 3.10 -2.51 4.24
C ASP A 239 2.09 -3.60 3.85
N GLY A 240 0.89 -3.53 4.42
CA GLY A 240 -0.15 -4.52 4.13
C GLY A 240 -0.70 -4.39 2.71
N PHE A 241 -1.08 -3.18 2.33
CA PHE A 241 -1.72 -2.92 1.04
C PHE A 241 -1.29 -1.58 0.46
N ASP A 242 -0.65 -1.61 -0.69
CA ASP A 242 -0.27 -0.47 -1.51
C ASP A 242 -0.94 -0.50 -2.88
N SER A 243 -1.12 0.66 -3.49
CA SER A 243 -1.72 0.74 -4.81
C SER A 243 -1.25 1.96 -5.59
N LEU A 244 -1.11 1.83 -6.90
CA LEU A 244 -0.70 2.88 -7.82
C LEU A 244 -1.58 2.83 -9.07
N ASN A 245 -2.30 3.91 -9.40
CA ASN A 245 -3.23 3.95 -10.52
C ASN A 245 -4.31 2.86 -10.41
N VAL A 246 -5.03 2.80 -9.29
CA VAL A 246 -6.07 1.79 -9.05
C VAL A 246 -7.44 2.45 -8.92
N ASN A 247 -8.41 1.91 -9.62
CA ASN A 247 -9.80 2.31 -9.46
C ASN A 247 -10.63 1.15 -8.91
N GLY A 248 -11.07 1.28 -7.67
CA GLY A 248 -11.79 0.24 -6.96
C GLY A 248 -10.87 -0.70 -6.19
N LEU A 249 -10.63 -0.39 -4.91
CA LEU A 249 -9.88 -1.23 -3.98
C LEU A 249 -10.73 -1.50 -2.74
N SER A 250 -10.98 -2.77 -2.44
CA SER A 250 -11.75 -3.17 -1.27
C SER A 250 -10.96 -4.12 -0.38
N VAL A 251 -10.82 -3.79 0.91
CA VAL A 251 -10.22 -4.65 1.93
C VAL A 251 -11.20 -4.84 3.07
N THR A 252 -11.58 -6.08 3.36
CA THR A 252 -12.59 -6.37 4.39
C THR A 252 -12.18 -7.54 5.28
N ASN A 253 -12.62 -7.48 6.56
CA ASN A 253 -12.47 -8.58 7.53
C ASN A 253 -11.02 -9.08 7.64
N THR A 254 -10.05 -8.18 7.57
CA THR A 254 -8.63 -8.52 7.43
C THR A 254 -7.87 -8.15 8.70
N ARG A 255 -6.87 -8.96 9.03
CA ARG A 255 -5.95 -8.73 10.13
C ARG A 255 -4.53 -8.54 9.59
N VAL A 256 -3.85 -7.51 10.08
CA VAL A 256 -2.49 -7.12 9.66
C VAL A 256 -1.62 -6.92 10.91
N ASP A 257 -0.50 -7.62 10.98
CA ASP A 257 0.47 -7.55 12.08
C ASP A 257 1.89 -7.51 11.47
N ILE A 258 2.44 -6.32 11.30
CA ILE A 258 3.61 -6.06 10.45
C ILE A 258 4.42 -4.87 10.98
N GLY A 259 5.43 -4.42 10.27
CA GLY A 259 6.30 -3.30 10.67
C GLY A 259 6.25 -2.12 9.71
N ASP A 260 5.08 -1.73 9.18
CA ASP A 260 4.86 -0.49 8.40
C ASP A 260 3.35 -0.22 8.22
N ASP A 261 2.93 0.56 7.21
CA ASP A 261 1.53 0.93 6.98
C ASP A 261 0.59 -0.27 6.86
N CYS A 262 -0.48 -0.27 7.64
CA CYS A 262 -1.52 -1.29 7.53
C CYS A 262 -2.23 -1.24 6.17
N PHE A 263 -2.54 -0.03 5.71
CA PHE A 263 -3.16 0.25 4.42
C PHE A 263 -2.67 1.60 3.92
N SER A 264 -2.09 1.65 2.72
CA SER A 264 -1.39 2.84 2.22
C SER A 264 -1.56 3.00 0.69
N PRO A 265 -2.75 3.39 0.21
CA PRO A 265 -2.92 3.69 -1.21
C PRO A 265 -1.98 4.80 -1.64
N LYS A 266 -1.27 4.59 -2.74
CA LYS A 266 -0.34 5.53 -3.35
C LYS A 266 -1.03 6.30 -4.50
N PRO A 267 -0.31 7.10 -5.30
CA PRO A 267 -0.91 7.97 -6.32
C PRO A 267 -1.98 7.34 -7.20
N ASN A 268 -2.98 8.15 -7.52
CA ASN A 268 -4.05 7.84 -8.47
C ASN A 268 -4.91 6.63 -8.07
N THR A 269 -5.12 6.45 -6.76
CA THR A 269 -6.03 5.44 -6.24
C THR A 269 -7.38 6.07 -5.85
N THR A 270 -8.45 5.50 -6.39
CA THR A 270 -9.81 6.02 -6.19
C THR A 270 -10.82 4.90 -5.91
N ASN A 271 -11.96 5.24 -5.29
CA ASN A 271 -13.03 4.31 -4.94
C ASN A 271 -12.55 3.21 -3.99
N ILE A 272 -12.12 3.63 -2.82
CA ILE A 272 -11.52 2.79 -1.78
C ILE A 272 -12.60 2.42 -0.75
N PHE A 273 -12.71 1.15 -0.41
CA PHE A 273 -13.59 0.66 0.64
C PHE A 273 -12.84 -0.26 1.60
N VAL A 274 -12.70 0.17 2.85
CA VAL A 274 -12.04 -0.61 3.91
C VAL A 274 -13.03 -0.82 5.05
N GLN A 275 -13.22 -2.06 5.50
CA GLN A 275 -14.14 -2.35 6.61
C GLN A 275 -13.66 -3.54 7.43
N ASN A 276 -13.79 -3.44 8.76
CA ASN A 276 -13.39 -4.48 9.71
C ASN A 276 -11.90 -4.85 9.55
N LEU A 277 -11.04 -3.84 9.67
CA LEU A 277 -9.59 -4.00 9.60
C LEU A 277 -9.00 -3.98 11.01
N TRP A 278 -8.10 -4.92 11.31
CA TRP A 278 -7.35 -4.96 12.56
C TRP A 278 -5.85 -4.85 12.24
N CYS A 279 -5.19 -3.84 12.80
CA CYS A 279 -3.79 -3.51 12.55
C CYS A 279 -3.01 -3.54 13.88
N ASN A 280 -1.85 -4.17 13.90
CA ASN A 280 -0.97 -4.19 15.06
C ASN A 280 0.47 -3.94 14.64
N ASN A 281 1.23 -3.17 15.42
CA ASN A 281 2.61 -2.78 15.13
C ASN A 281 2.75 -2.07 13.76
N THR A 282 1.75 -1.26 13.36
CA THR A 282 1.73 -0.64 12.04
C THR A 282 1.95 0.86 12.11
N HIS A 283 2.27 1.46 10.94
CA HIS A 283 2.35 2.91 10.82
C HIS A 283 0.99 3.55 10.44
N GLY A 284 -0.11 2.81 10.57
CA GLY A 284 -1.46 3.31 10.47
C GLY A 284 -2.21 2.97 9.17
N VAL A 285 -3.40 3.56 9.04
CA VAL A 285 -4.19 3.58 7.82
C VAL A 285 -3.97 4.93 7.16
N SER A 286 -3.05 4.95 6.20
CA SER A 286 -2.46 6.16 5.64
C SER A 286 -2.97 6.42 4.23
N MET A 287 -3.63 7.57 3.97
CA MET A 287 -3.85 8.03 2.59
C MET A 287 -2.57 8.68 2.08
N GLY A 288 -1.82 7.96 1.26
CA GLY A 288 -0.52 8.43 0.76
C GLY A 288 0.63 7.44 1.00
N SER A 289 1.84 7.85 0.73
CA SER A 289 2.23 9.24 0.42
C SER A 289 1.98 9.60 -1.06
N ILE A 290 1.65 10.85 -1.30
CA ILE A 290 1.52 11.43 -2.65
C ILE A 290 2.32 12.73 -2.77
N GLY A 291 2.55 13.17 -4.01
CA GLY A 291 3.34 14.36 -4.31
C GLY A 291 4.86 14.12 -4.33
N GLN A 292 5.32 12.88 -4.50
CA GLN A 292 6.74 12.53 -4.45
C GLN A 292 7.53 13.01 -5.67
N TYR A 293 6.95 12.97 -6.86
CA TYR A 293 7.71 13.17 -8.11
C TYR A 293 7.41 14.52 -8.74
N PRO A 294 8.44 15.33 -9.11
CA PRO A 294 8.27 16.68 -9.61
C PRO A 294 7.41 16.73 -10.88
N GLY A 295 6.50 17.70 -10.94
CA GLY A 295 5.62 17.92 -12.08
C GLY A 295 4.52 16.89 -12.29
N VAL A 296 4.34 15.93 -11.37
CA VAL A 296 3.29 14.93 -11.43
C VAL A 296 2.12 15.36 -10.54
N LEU A 297 0.91 15.24 -11.08
CA LEU A 297 -0.33 15.41 -10.32
C LEU A 297 -0.75 14.05 -9.74
N ASP A 298 -0.78 13.98 -8.43
CA ASP A 298 -1.19 12.79 -7.70
C ASP A 298 -2.56 12.99 -7.05
N ILE A 299 -3.40 11.96 -7.05
CA ILE A 299 -4.71 12.00 -6.39
C ILE A 299 -4.97 10.75 -5.54
N ILE A 300 -5.62 10.94 -4.39
CA ILE A 300 -6.33 9.89 -3.65
C ILE A 300 -7.72 10.41 -3.35
N GLU A 301 -8.74 9.71 -3.83
CA GLU A 301 -10.11 10.21 -3.72
C GLU A 301 -11.13 9.10 -3.48
N HIS A 302 -12.23 9.49 -2.80
CA HIS A 302 -13.38 8.64 -2.57
C HIS A 302 -13.03 7.40 -1.76
N ALA A 303 -12.60 7.59 -0.51
CA ALA A 303 -12.30 6.50 0.41
C ALA A 303 -13.28 6.46 1.60
N TYR A 304 -13.78 5.29 1.90
CA TYR A 304 -14.57 5.02 3.09
C TYR A 304 -13.91 3.90 3.91
N ILE A 305 -13.48 4.27 5.11
CA ILE A 305 -12.76 3.41 6.04
C ILE A 305 -13.60 3.29 7.30
N GLU A 306 -14.03 2.08 7.67
CA GLU A 306 -14.93 1.87 8.79
C GLU A 306 -14.55 0.66 9.64
N ASN A 307 -14.78 0.76 10.95
CA ASN A 307 -14.52 -0.30 11.93
C ASN A 307 -13.07 -0.78 11.87
N VAL A 308 -12.14 0.11 12.19
CA VAL A 308 -10.71 -0.19 12.23
C VAL A 308 -10.24 -0.19 13.68
N THR A 309 -9.40 -1.17 14.02
CA THR A 309 -8.67 -1.23 15.28
C THR A 309 -7.17 -1.13 14.99
N LEU A 310 -6.49 -0.16 15.60
CA LEU A 310 -5.06 0.08 15.47
C LEU A 310 -4.41 -0.02 16.84
N LEU A 311 -3.44 -0.91 16.97
CA LEU A 311 -2.77 -1.23 18.21
C LEU A 311 -1.26 -1.10 18.07
N ASN A 312 -0.59 -0.53 19.08
CA ASN A 312 0.87 -0.50 19.21
C ASN A 312 1.56 0.04 17.95
N GLY A 313 1.10 1.16 17.41
CA GLY A 313 1.59 1.71 16.16
C GLY A 313 2.05 3.15 16.27
N GLU A 314 2.71 3.64 15.21
CA GLU A 314 3.09 5.05 15.14
C GLU A 314 1.87 5.93 14.85
N ASN A 315 1.06 5.57 13.87
CA ASN A 315 -0.06 6.38 13.43
C ASN A 315 -1.37 5.59 13.42
N GLY A 316 -2.46 6.30 13.61
CA GLY A 316 -3.82 5.81 13.44
C GLY A 316 -4.38 6.14 12.04
N ALA A 317 -5.27 7.12 11.98
CA ALA A 317 -5.79 7.67 10.73
C ALA A 317 -4.85 8.77 10.21
N ARG A 318 -4.16 8.50 9.12
CA ARG A 318 -3.09 9.36 8.60
C ARG A 318 -3.36 9.84 7.18
N LEU A 319 -3.05 11.11 6.91
CA LEU A 319 -2.97 11.71 5.59
C LEU A 319 -1.52 12.14 5.38
N LYS A 320 -0.81 11.65 4.36
CA LYS A 320 0.62 11.94 4.19
C LYS A 320 1.01 12.40 2.79
N ALA A 321 1.78 13.48 2.73
CA ALA A 321 2.22 14.11 1.51
C ALA A 321 3.68 14.58 1.59
N TRP A 322 4.35 14.53 0.46
CA TRP A 322 5.73 14.97 0.34
C TRP A 322 5.86 16.49 0.35
N ALA A 323 6.93 16.94 0.96
CA ALA A 323 7.48 18.29 0.83
C ALA A 323 8.92 18.20 0.32
N GLY A 324 9.54 19.30 -0.09
CA GLY A 324 10.90 19.36 -0.58
C GLY A 324 11.03 20.12 -1.90
N GLU A 325 12.25 20.39 -2.36
CA GLU A 325 12.51 21.23 -3.54
C GLU A 325 11.97 20.61 -4.84
N ASP A 326 12.18 19.31 -5.02
CA ASP A 326 11.85 18.58 -6.25
C ASP A 326 10.69 17.60 -6.02
N VAL A 327 9.53 18.12 -5.57
CA VAL A 327 8.32 17.32 -5.34
C VAL A 327 7.21 17.67 -6.33
N GLY A 328 6.19 16.80 -6.37
CA GLY A 328 4.99 16.99 -7.16
C GLY A 328 3.90 17.73 -6.39
N TYR A 329 2.69 17.65 -6.89
CA TYR A 329 1.52 18.28 -6.32
C TYR A 329 0.32 17.34 -6.43
N GLY A 330 -0.78 17.67 -5.74
CA GLY A 330 -1.91 16.76 -5.80
C GLY A 330 -3.05 17.12 -4.86
N ARG A 331 -3.87 16.11 -4.60
CA ARG A 331 -4.94 16.22 -3.61
C ARG A 331 -5.34 14.89 -2.99
N ILE A 332 -5.70 14.98 -1.72
CA ILE A 332 -6.43 13.95 -0.97
C ILE A 332 -7.82 14.51 -0.73
N ASN A 333 -8.85 13.85 -1.25
CA ASN A 333 -10.19 14.42 -1.23
C ASN A 333 -11.29 13.37 -1.01
N ASN A 334 -12.32 13.75 -0.26
CA ASN A 334 -13.48 12.92 0.02
C ASN A 334 -13.10 11.59 0.70
N ILE A 335 -12.53 11.72 1.89
CA ILE A 335 -12.09 10.59 2.72
C ILE A 335 -12.91 10.57 4.01
N THR A 336 -13.43 9.42 4.37
CA THR A 336 -14.13 9.20 5.65
C THR A 336 -13.46 8.09 6.44
N TYR A 337 -13.00 8.42 7.64
CA TYR A 337 -12.62 7.47 8.69
C TYR A 337 -13.74 7.43 9.71
N LYS A 338 -14.29 6.23 9.96
CA LYS A 338 -15.42 6.05 10.87
C LYS A 338 -15.24 4.85 11.77
N ASN A 339 -15.58 5.03 13.05
CA ASN A 339 -15.45 3.98 14.07
C ASN A 339 -14.01 3.44 14.14
N ILE A 340 -13.08 4.32 14.48
CA ILE A 340 -11.64 4.00 14.56
C ILE A 340 -11.27 3.85 16.04
N HIS A 341 -10.85 2.68 16.43
CA HIS A 341 -10.32 2.39 17.76
C HIS A 341 -8.80 2.40 17.70
N VAL A 342 -8.16 3.19 18.56
CA VAL A 342 -6.69 3.22 18.70
C VAL A 342 -6.30 2.86 20.12
N GLU A 343 -5.20 2.14 20.29
CA GLU A 343 -4.62 1.82 21.59
C GLU A 343 -3.09 1.79 21.47
N ASN A 344 -2.41 2.54 22.35
CA ASN A 344 -0.95 2.66 22.34
C ASN A 344 -0.43 3.10 20.96
N THR A 345 -0.97 4.21 20.42
CA THR A 345 -0.64 4.77 19.11
C THR A 345 -0.08 6.17 19.29
N ASP A 346 1.07 6.50 18.68
CA ASP A 346 1.76 7.78 18.91
C ASP A 346 0.90 8.95 18.39
N TYR A 347 0.48 8.90 17.13
CA TYR A 347 -0.41 9.87 16.51
C TYR A 347 -1.75 9.24 16.10
N PRO A 348 -2.80 9.25 16.96
CA PRO A 348 -4.11 8.71 16.62
C PRO A 348 -4.75 9.29 15.35
N ILE A 349 -4.58 10.60 15.13
CA ILE A 349 -5.01 11.30 13.90
C ILE A 349 -3.89 12.26 13.49
N VAL A 350 -3.45 12.19 12.23
CA VAL A 350 -2.40 13.09 11.74
C VAL A 350 -2.55 13.47 10.26
N LEU A 351 -2.37 14.76 9.99
CA LEU A 351 -2.10 15.29 8.64
C LEU A 351 -0.60 15.62 8.55
N ASP A 352 0.16 14.75 7.90
CA ASP A 352 1.60 14.84 7.73
C ASP A 352 1.95 15.33 6.31
N GLN A 353 2.32 16.59 6.20
CA GLN A 353 2.74 17.21 4.94
C GLN A 353 4.25 17.55 4.91
N CYS A 354 5.01 17.02 5.85
CA CYS A 354 6.47 17.01 5.86
C CYS A 354 7.02 15.58 5.85
N TYR A 355 6.37 14.72 5.06
CA TYR A 355 6.58 13.28 5.08
C TYR A 355 8.03 12.86 4.80
N PHE A 356 8.41 11.72 5.38
CA PHE A 356 9.69 11.02 5.25
C PHE A 356 10.88 11.71 5.92
N ASN A 357 10.66 12.19 7.16
CA ASN A 357 11.73 12.78 7.98
C ASN A 357 12.52 13.91 7.27
N ILE A 358 11.85 14.63 6.38
CA ILE A 358 12.47 15.81 5.77
C ILE A 358 12.84 16.80 6.86
N PRO A 359 14.04 17.41 6.84
CA PRO A 359 14.40 18.42 7.82
C PRO A 359 13.37 19.54 7.89
N ALA A 360 13.00 19.98 9.09
CA ALA A 360 11.97 21.00 9.29
C ALA A 360 12.27 22.29 8.51
N GLU A 361 13.54 22.70 8.40
CA GLU A 361 13.98 23.85 7.61
C GLU A 361 13.73 23.66 6.12
N GLU A 362 13.91 22.47 5.60
CA GLU A 362 13.64 22.12 4.20
C GLU A 362 12.14 22.07 3.94
N CYS A 363 11.36 21.44 4.80
CA CYS A 363 9.90 21.44 4.72
C CYS A 363 9.31 22.85 4.76
N ALA A 364 9.86 23.72 5.62
CA ALA A 364 9.43 25.12 5.68
C ALA A 364 9.83 25.93 4.43
N SER A 365 10.97 25.60 3.81
CA SER A 365 11.46 26.28 2.62
C SER A 365 10.72 25.84 1.35
N TYR A 366 10.34 24.58 1.28
CA TYR A 366 9.67 23.93 0.15
C TYR A 366 8.44 23.14 0.62
N PRO A 367 7.39 23.84 1.08
CA PRO A 367 6.21 23.20 1.65
C PRO A 367 5.45 22.36 0.63
N SER A 368 4.76 21.34 1.10
CA SER A 368 3.91 20.46 0.27
C SER A 368 2.88 21.25 -0.55
N GLN A 369 2.63 20.79 -1.77
CA GLN A 369 1.63 21.34 -2.68
C GLN A 369 0.42 20.40 -2.85
N VAL A 370 0.16 19.56 -1.86
CA VAL A 370 -0.95 18.61 -1.87
C VAL A 370 -2.13 19.17 -1.09
N ASN A 371 -3.24 19.41 -1.77
CA ASN A 371 -4.48 19.87 -1.13
C ASN A 371 -5.16 18.72 -0.39
N VAL A 372 -5.77 19.03 0.76
CA VAL A 372 -6.50 18.09 1.59
C VAL A 372 -7.90 18.62 1.87
N THR A 373 -8.91 18.02 1.27
CA THR A 373 -10.27 18.57 1.33
C THR A 373 -11.34 17.50 1.53
N ASN A 374 -12.45 17.88 2.16
CA ASN A 374 -13.58 16.98 2.41
C ASN A 374 -13.17 15.71 3.19
N ILE A 375 -12.56 15.89 4.35
CA ILE A 375 -12.10 14.80 5.22
C ILE A 375 -13.00 14.71 6.45
N VAL A 376 -13.42 13.51 6.79
CA VAL A 376 -14.24 13.26 7.98
C VAL A 376 -13.57 12.19 8.85
N PHE A 377 -13.32 12.54 10.10
CA PHE A 377 -12.98 11.61 11.17
C PHE A 377 -14.19 11.55 12.12
N GLU A 378 -14.92 10.44 12.10
CA GLU A 378 -16.14 10.23 12.91
C GLU A 378 -15.97 9.06 13.86
N ASN A 379 -16.23 9.28 15.13
CA ASN A 379 -16.10 8.29 16.19
C ASN A 379 -14.73 7.65 16.24
N VAL A 380 -13.70 8.47 16.54
CA VAL A 380 -12.32 8.01 16.80
C VAL A 380 -12.12 7.99 18.30
N TYR A 381 -11.71 6.85 18.87
CA TYR A 381 -11.68 6.66 20.30
C TYR A 381 -10.55 5.73 20.74
N GLY A 382 -10.15 5.88 22.01
CA GLY A 382 -9.14 5.05 22.65
C GLY A 382 -8.01 5.84 23.28
N THR A 383 -6.77 5.33 23.25
CA THR A 383 -5.64 5.91 23.95
C THR A 383 -4.43 6.11 23.03
N SER A 384 -3.73 7.24 23.17
CA SER A 384 -2.38 7.41 22.59
C SER A 384 -1.35 6.58 23.34
N SER A 385 -0.12 6.52 22.83
CA SER A 385 1.03 5.95 23.55
C SER A 385 1.59 6.92 24.60
N GLY A 386 1.29 8.21 24.48
CA GLY A 386 1.90 9.29 25.26
C GLY A 386 3.26 9.75 24.71
N ALA A 387 3.73 9.21 23.59
CA ALA A 387 4.99 9.63 22.96
C ALA A 387 4.99 11.12 22.60
N GLU A 388 3.83 11.63 22.17
CA GLU A 388 3.61 13.05 21.83
C GLU A 388 2.95 13.84 23.00
N GLY A 389 3.20 13.41 24.23
CA GLY A 389 2.58 14.02 25.40
C GLY A 389 1.07 13.86 25.42
N ASN A 390 0.33 14.97 25.47
CA ASN A 390 -1.13 14.95 25.43
C ASN A 390 -1.72 15.21 24.05
N VAL A 391 -0.92 15.37 23.00
CA VAL A 391 -1.40 15.53 21.62
C VAL A 391 -1.94 14.21 21.11
N VAL A 392 -3.19 14.18 20.65
CA VAL A 392 -3.86 13.00 20.09
C VAL A 392 -4.32 13.19 18.65
N ALA A 393 -4.30 14.43 18.19
CA ALA A 393 -4.55 14.76 16.79
C ALA A 393 -3.71 15.96 16.38
N GLU A 394 -3.06 15.87 15.22
CA GLU A 394 -2.28 16.95 14.64
C GLU A 394 -2.71 17.20 13.20
N LEU A 395 -3.23 18.40 12.93
CA LEU A 395 -3.70 18.82 11.62
C LEU A 395 -2.95 20.09 11.19
N ILE A 396 -1.74 19.91 10.70
CA ILE A 396 -0.90 21.04 10.24
C ILE A 396 -0.90 21.08 8.73
N CYS A 397 -1.55 22.10 8.19
CA CYS A 397 -1.63 22.35 6.75
C CYS A 397 -0.42 23.10 6.24
N SER A 398 0.15 22.59 5.17
CA SER A 398 1.23 23.27 4.43
C SER A 398 0.77 24.65 3.92
N PRO A 399 1.59 25.71 4.03
CA PRO A 399 1.23 27.04 3.57
C PRO A 399 1.02 27.16 2.04
N ASN A 400 1.48 26.17 1.28
CA ASN A 400 1.28 26.10 -0.18
C ASN A 400 0.12 25.18 -0.59
N ALA A 401 -0.62 24.65 0.37
CA ALA A 401 -1.75 23.76 0.15
C ALA A 401 -3.06 24.39 0.65
N VAL A 402 -4.18 23.84 0.20
CA VAL A 402 -5.50 24.14 0.72
C VAL A 402 -5.95 22.96 1.56
N CYS A 403 -6.22 23.20 2.86
CA CYS A 403 -6.82 22.23 3.76
C CYS A 403 -8.15 22.80 4.24
N GLU A 404 -9.25 22.29 3.72
CA GLU A 404 -10.60 22.77 4.03
C GLU A 404 -11.62 21.63 4.12
N ASP A 405 -12.72 21.88 4.80
CA ASP A 405 -13.77 20.90 5.04
C ASP A 405 -13.24 19.63 5.74
N ILE A 406 -12.32 19.81 6.69
CA ILE A 406 -11.82 18.73 7.57
C ILE A 406 -12.66 18.73 8.84
N THR A 407 -13.32 17.61 9.14
CA THR A 407 -14.23 17.52 10.29
C THR A 407 -13.80 16.39 11.24
N LEU A 408 -13.65 16.74 12.50
CA LEU A 408 -13.49 15.83 13.63
C LEU A 408 -14.81 15.78 14.40
N LYS A 409 -15.44 14.61 14.46
CA LYS A 409 -16.74 14.42 15.09
C LYS A 409 -16.71 13.22 16.03
N ASP A 410 -17.23 13.39 17.22
CA ASP A 410 -17.30 12.33 18.24
C ASP A 410 -15.88 11.74 18.53
N ILE A 411 -14.92 12.62 18.81
CA ILE A 411 -13.54 12.27 19.14
C ILE A 411 -13.43 12.04 20.65
N ASN A 412 -13.02 10.84 21.06
CA ASN A 412 -12.88 10.46 22.46
C ASN A 412 -11.52 9.77 22.67
N LEU A 413 -10.47 10.56 22.61
CA LEU A 413 -9.09 10.14 22.73
C LEU A 413 -8.47 10.67 24.04
N THR A 414 -7.76 9.81 24.73
CA THR A 414 -7.07 10.13 26.00
C THR A 414 -5.61 9.76 25.94
N THR A 415 -4.84 10.32 26.87
CA THR A 415 -3.46 9.86 27.14
C THR A 415 -3.47 8.51 27.89
N PRO A 416 -2.33 7.83 28.03
CA PRO A 416 -2.22 6.62 28.87
C PRO A 416 -2.60 6.84 30.33
N GLU A 417 -2.42 8.07 30.84
CA GLU A 417 -2.77 8.48 32.21
C GLU A 417 -4.26 8.78 32.36
N GLY A 418 -5.03 8.77 31.26
CA GLY A 418 -6.47 9.04 31.23
C GLY A 418 -6.80 10.54 31.21
N GLU A 419 -5.83 11.39 30.89
CA GLU A 419 -6.07 12.80 30.64
C GLU A 419 -6.73 13.02 29.27
N GLU A 420 -7.51 14.10 29.14
CA GLU A 420 -8.14 14.47 27.86
C GLU A 420 -7.05 14.84 26.83
N GLY A 421 -7.19 14.28 25.64
CA GLY A 421 -6.27 14.54 24.54
C GLY A 421 -6.44 15.93 23.93
N VAL A 422 -5.35 16.50 23.46
CA VAL A 422 -5.30 17.82 22.79
C VAL A 422 -5.28 17.63 21.29
N VAL A 423 -6.02 18.47 20.59
CA VAL A 423 -6.00 18.58 19.13
C VAL A 423 -5.24 19.83 18.73
N VAL A 424 -4.19 19.66 17.93
CA VAL A 424 -3.39 20.76 17.38
C VAL A 424 -3.81 21.03 15.93
N CYS A 425 -4.10 22.27 15.60
CA CYS A 425 -4.46 22.66 14.22
C CYS A 425 -3.70 23.92 13.81
N ASP A 426 -3.15 23.93 12.61
CA ASP A 426 -2.57 25.10 11.99
C ASP A 426 -2.85 25.11 10.48
N GLY A 427 -3.11 26.28 9.91
CA GLY A 427 -3.34 26.46 8.48
C GLY A 427 -4.62 25.80 7.92
N VAL A 428 -5.43 25.15 8.75
CA VAL A 428 -6.71 24.52 8.32
C VAL A 428 -7.81 25.56 8.26
N SER A 429 -8.50 25.64 7.12
CA SER A 429 -9.60 26.59 6.90
C SER A 429 -10.94 26.04 7.39
N GLY A 430 -11.73 26.88 8.05
CA GLY A 430 -13.01 26.52 8.63
C GLY A 430 -12.91 25.93 10.04
N GLY A 431 -14.03 25.61 10.65
CA GLY A 431 -14.07 24.95 11.95
C GLY A 431 -13.94 23.44 11.79
N VAL A 432 -13.03 22.82 12.51
CA VAL A 432 -12.80 21.35 12.45
C VAL A 432 -13.80 20.55 13.32
N GLY A 433 -14.67 21.20 14.07
CA GLY A 433 -15.69 20.55 14.91
C GLY A 433 -15.27 20.26 16.34
N VAL A 434 -14.01 20.50 16.69
CA VAL A 434 -13.43 20.43 18.04
C VAL A 434 -12.62 21.67 18.35
N GLU A 435 -12.27 21.90 19.63
CA GLU A 435 -11.34 22.96 20.00
C GLU A 435 -9.92 22.58 19.58
N CYS A 436 -9.25 23.50 18.88
CA CYS A 436 -7.86 23.33 18.45
C CYS A 436 -6.95 24.27 19.25
N GLN A 437 -5.78 23.76 19.61
CA GLN A 437 -4.64 24.58 20.01
C GLN A 437 -3.78 24.89 18.79
N SER A 438 -3.14 26.05 18.75
CA SER A 438 -2.14 26.36 17.70
C SER A 438 -0.83 25.62 17.97
N SER A 439 -0.13 25.20 16.92
CA SER A 439 1.25 24.74 17.03
C SER A 439 2.13 25.88 17.60
N GLU A 440 2.94 25.62 18.61
CA GLU A 440 3.88 26.60 19.16
C GLU A 440 5.06 26.89 18.21
#